data_b5301fc9e1c31682fb1ba45a8dee477b
#
_entry.id   b5301fc9e1c31682fb1ba45a8dee477b
#
_cell.length_a   1.000
_cell.length_b   1.000
_cell.length_c   1.000
_cell.angle_alpha   90.00
_cell.angle_beta   90.00
_cell.angle_gamma   90.00
#
_symmetry.space_group_name_H-M   'P 1'
#
loop_
_entity.id
_entity.type
_entity.pdbx_description
1 polymer ?
#
loop_
_entity_poly.entity_id
_entity_poly.type
_entity_poly.pdbx_seq_one_letter_code
_entity_poly.pdbx_strand_id
1 'polypeptide(L)'
;CYTLMRKQLFGLTIYYRKASHPMSETKIIPTTGRNNCGGRCIIYAHVRDGIIEKLSTETTGTPEHPVPLCACARGLNYHKTFLGEDRLRWPMKRTGKRGEGKFSRISWEEALDILTSEYIRIRDTYGPGSRYVNDGCGISAVMRGDRMMRRLLALDGGYLGSYNSYSSACIRNATDITYGTSETGTHPSDWLNSQLIILWGHNPAETRFDSSSMFYLKKAKAAGISLTREKMILFWP
;
A
#
# COMPACT_ATOMS: atom_id res chain seq x y z
N CYS A 1 -15.45 20.60 -31.17
CA CYS A 1 -14.78 20.60 -32.50
C CYS A 1 -13.46 19.83 -32.37
N TYR A 2 -13.26 18.84 -33.22
CA TYR A 2 -12.02 18.04 -33.24
C TYR A 2 -11.19 18.49 -34.45
N THR A 3 -9.96 18.86 -34.23
CA THR A 3 -9.03 19.16 -35.32
C THR A 3 -8.21 17.92 -35.62
N LEU A 4 -8.26 17.46 -36.87
CA LEU A 4 -7.45 16.35 -37.36
C LEU A 4 -6.02 16.85 -37.60
N MET A 5 -5.05 16.32 -36.87
CA MET A 5 -3.64 16.65 -37.10
C MET A 5 -2.95 15.52 -37.84
N ARG A 6 -2.10 15.88 -38.80
CA ARG A 6 -1.30 14.97 -39.63
C ARG A 6 0.16 15.02 -39.16
N LYS A 7 0.74 13.87 -38.87
CA LYS A 7 2.18 13.75 -38.63
C LYS A 7 2.76 12.64 -39.52
N GLN A 8 3.83 12.95 -40.20
CA GLN A 8 4.61 11.93 -40.95
C GLN A 8 5.70 11.37 -40.05
N LEU A 9 5.68 10.06 -39.82
CA LEU A 9 6.74 9.34 -39.15
C LEU A 9 7.10 8.10 -39.98
N PHE A 10 8.37 7.96 -40.38
CA PHE A 10 8.88 6.81 -41.14
C PHE A 10 8.06 6.46 -42.40
N GLY A 11 7.67 7.44 -43.20
CA GLY A 11 6.93 7.24 -44.44
C GLY A 11 5.45 6.93 -44.27
N LEU A 12 4.96 6.76 -43.07
CA LEU A 12 3.52 6.54 -42.76
C LEU A 12 2.86 7.86 -42.36
N THR A 13 1.70 8.13 -42.94
CA THR A 13 0.85 9.26 -42.52
C THR A 13 -0.06 8.84 -41.39
N ILE A 14 0.23 9.30 -40.18
CA ILE A 14 -0.61 9.03 -39.00
C ILE A 14 -1.53 10.19 -38.76
N TYR A 15 -2.84 9.94 -38.75
CA TYR A 15 -3.85 10.89 -38.36
C TYR A 15 -4.20 10.66 -36.88
N TYR A 16 -4.03 11.70 -36.04
CA TYR A 16 -4.50 11.66 -34.67
C TYR A 16 -5.49 12.78 -34.40
N ARG A 17 -6.49 12.48 -33.64
CA ARG A 17 -7.49 13.46 -33.21
C ARG A 17 -6.93 14.20 -31.98
N LYS A 18 -6.72 15.49 -32.13
CA LYS A 18 -6.51 16.36 -30.98
C LYS A 18 -7.87 16.86 -30.53
N ALA A 19 -8.27 16.51 -29.32
CA ALA A 19 -9.46 17.07 -28.70
C ALA A 19 -9.18 18.55 -28.39
N SER A 20 -9.87 19.46 -29.05
CA SER A 20 -9.86 20.90 -28.75
C SER A 20 -10.98 21.21 -27.76
N HIS A 21 -11.09 20.48 -26.63
CA HIS A 21 -11.84 20.98 -25.51
C HIS A 21 -10.97 21.99 -24.75
N PRO A 22 -11.54 23.12 -24.30
CA PRO A 22 -10.85 23.95 -23.32
C PRO A 22 -10.43 23.01 -22.18
N MET A 23 -9.15 23.07 -21.79
CA MET A 23 -8.64 22.21 -20.73
C MET A 23 -9.48 22.45 -19.48
N SER A 24 -10.08 21.40 -18.93
CA SER A 24 -10.89 21.51 -17.72
C SER A 24 -10.00 21.94 -16.55
N GLU A 25 -10.58 22.63 -15.61
CA GLU A 25 -9.90 23.04 -14.38
C GLU A 25 -9.40 21.80 -13.62
N THR A 26 -8.18 21.88 -13.12
CA THR A 26 -7.61 20.79 -12.29
C THR A 26 -8.31 20.78 -10.93
N LYS A 27 -8.98 19.70 -10.60
CA LYS A 27 -9.59 19.46 -9.30
C LYS A 27 -8.57 18.85 -8.35
N ILE A 28 -8.48 19.38 -7.14
CA ILE A 28 -7.63 18.82 -6.07
C ILE A 28 -8.52 18.00 -5.14
N ILE A 29 -8.30 16.69 -5.10
CA ILE A 29 -9.10 15.74 -4.33
C ILE A 29 -8.25 15.21 -3.19
N PRO A 30 -8.62 15.46 -1.91
CA PRO A 30 -7.93 14.89 -0.78
C PRO A 30 -8.18 13.37 -0.69
N THR A 31 -7.12 12.63 -0.46
CA THR A 31 -7.16 11.17 -0.28
C THR A 31 -6.05 10.74 0.68
N THR A 32 -5.92 9.45 0.91
CA THR A 32 -4.85 8.92 1.76
C THR A 32 -3.95 7.97 0.98
N GLY A 33 -2.65 8.03 1.25
CA GLY A 33 -1.67 7.13 0.68
C GLY A 33 -1.65 5.79 1.42
N ARG A 34 -2.40 4.81 0.91
CA ARG A 34 -2.45 3.47 1.49
C ARG A 34 -1.80 2.44 0.59
N ASN A 35 -0.50 2.55 0.46
CA ASN A 35 0.29 1.65 -0.35
C ASN A 35 0.86 0.49 0.49
N ASN A 36 0.00 -0.29 1.13
CA ASN A 36 0.38 -1.45 1.95
C ASN A 36 1.50 -1.16 2.99
N CYS A 37 1.61 0.07 3.43
CA CYS A 37 2.66 0.49 4.36
C CYS A 37 2.14 0.91 5.74
N GLY A 38 0.82 0.86 5.97
CA GLY A 38 0.20 1.37 7.21
C GLY A 38 0.28 2.88 7.40
N GLY A 39 0.89 3.60 6.47
CA GLY A 39 0.98 5.06 6.51
C GLY A 39 -0.41 5.71 6.47
N ARG A 40 -0.56 6.81 7.20
CA ARG A 40 -1.79 7.62 7.27
C ARG A 40 -1.56 9.00 6.68
N CYS A 41 -0.73 9.07 5.65
CA CYS A 41 -0.39 10.32 5.00
C CYS A 41 -1.57 10.89 4.21
N ILE A 42 -1.69 12.22 4.22
CA ILE A 42 -2.63 12.94 3.38
C ILE A 42 -2.00 13.17 2.01
N ILE A 43 -2.73 12.80 0.99
CA ILE A 43 -2.36 13.01 -0.41
C ILE A 43 -3.44 13.84 -1.07
N TYR A 44 -3.03 14.81 -1.86
CA TYR A 44 -3.88 15.60 -2.74
C TYR A 44 -3.68 15.12 -4.18
N ALA A 45 -4.70 14.49 -4.74
CA ALA A 45 -4.70 14.08 -6.14
C ALA A 45 -5.14 15.25 -7.02
N HIS A 46 -4.27 15.68 -7.93
CA HIS A 46 -4.58 16.69 -8.94
C HIS A 46 -5.17 15.97 -10.15
N VAL A 47 -6.47 16.12 -10.33
CA VAL A 47 -7.24 15.41 -11.34
C VAL A 47 -7.72 16.38 -12.42
N ARG A 48 -7.44 16.06 -13.68
CA ARG A 48 -7.94 16.75 -14.84
C ARG A 48 -8.52 15.74 -15.82
N ASP A 49 -9.71 15.99 -16.31
CA ASP A 49 -10.44 15.12 -17.25
C ASP A 49 -10.51 13.65 -16.79
N GLY A 50 -10.64 13.43 -15.47
CA GLY A 50 -10.68 12.11 -14.85
C GLY A 50 -9.32 11.40 -14.70
N ILE A 51 -8.22 12.05 -15.06
CA ILE A 51 -6.87 11.51 -14.98
C ILE A 51 -6.09 12.19 -13.84
N ILE A 52 -5.40 11.40 -13.03
CA ILE A 52 -4.49 11.92 -12.00
C ILE A 52 -3.19 12.34 -12.67
N GLU A 53 -2.95 13.65 -12.75
CA GLU A 53 -1.73 14.21 -13.34
C GLU A 53 -0.57 14.25 -12.35
N LYS A 54 -0.88 14.52 -11.07
CA LYS A 54 0.12 14.73 -10.02
C LYS A 54 -0.45 14.36 -8.66
N LEU A 55 0.42 13.93 -7.77
CA LEU A 55 0.13 13.83 -6.34
C LEU A 55 0.97 14.83 -5.57
N SER A 56 0.36 15.50 -4.60
CA SER A 56 1.05 16.33 -3.61
C SER A 56 0.66 15.89 -2.19
N THR A 57 1.29 16.44 -1.18
CA THR A 57 1.04 16.07 0.20
C THR A 57 1.09 17.30 1.09
N GLU A 58 0.51 17.18 2.27
CA GLU A 58 0.67 18.17 3.33
C GLU A 58 2.15 18.23 3.75
N THR A 59 2.70 19.43 3.84
CA THR A 59 4.10 19.67 4.23
C THR A 59 4.22 20.47 5.51
N THR A 60 3.16 21.14 5.92
CA THR A 60 3.06 21.97 7.12
C THR A 60 1.89 21.50 7.95
N GLY A 61 2.06 21.44 9.27
CA GLY A 61 0.93 21.21 10.18
C GLY A 61 0.05 22.46 10.33
N THR A 62 -1.07 22.30 11.00
CA THR A 62 -1.91 23.41 11.48
C THR A 62 -1.59 23.71 12.95
N PRO A 63 -2.04 24.86 13.50
CA PRO A 63 -1.90 25.14 14.94
C PRO A 63 -2.47 24.03 15.83
N GLU A 64 -3.59 23.42 15.43
CA GLU A 64 -4.27 22.34 16.16
C GLU A 64 -3.56 20.99 15.95
N HIS A 65 -2.94 20.80 14.79
CA HIS A 65 -2.24 19.57 14.38
C HIS A 65 -0.86 19.90 13.82
N PRO A 66 0.12 20.19 14.68
CA PRO A 66 1.44 20.70 14.25
C PRO A 66 2.30 19.66 13.53
N VAL A 67 1.91 18.39 13.57
CA VAL A 67 2.62 17.31 12.89
C VAL A 67 2.01 17.09 11.50
N PRO A 68 2.73 17.43 10.42
CA PRO A 68 2.22 17.23 9.08
C PRO A 68 2.16 15.73 8.73
N LEU A 69 1.05 15.30 8.15
CA LEU A 69 0.85 13.92 7.69
C LEU A 69 1.44 13.72 6.28
N CYS A 70 2.74 14.00 6.15
CA CYS A 70 3.45 13.96 4.87
C CYS A 70 3.50 12.57 4.25
N ALA A 71 3.26 12.49 2.96
CA ALA A 71 3.56 11.30 2.18
C ALA A 71 5.06 11.18 1.88
N CYS A 72 5.55 9.94 1.81
CA CYS A 72 6.90 9.64 1.35
C CYS A 72 6.97 9.59 -0.19
N ALA A 73 8.17 9.44 -0.74
CA ALA A 73 8.40 9.33 -2.18
C ALA A 73 7.56 8.20 -2.83
N ARG A 74 7.34 7.08 -2.14
CA ARG A 74 6.50 5.97 -2.60
C ARG A 74 5.04 6.40 -2.74
N GLY A 75 4.48 7.07 -1.73
CA GLY A 75 3.11 7.58 -1.76
C GLY A 75 2.90 8.60 -2.88
N LEU A 76 3.84 9.55 -3.05
CA LEU A 76 3.77 10.59 -4.08
C LEU A 76 3.91 10.05 -5.51
N ASN A 77 4.51 8.88 -5.70
CA ASN A 77 4.65 8.25 -7.01
C ASN A 77 3.68 7.10 -7.26
N TYR A 78 2.76 6.81 -6.34
CA TYR A 78 1.88 5.64 -6.46
C TYR A 78 0.95 5.70 -7.68
N HIS A 79 0.56 6.88 -8.14
CA HIS A 79 -0.21 7.05 -9.37
C HIS A 79 0.49 6.47 -10.60
N LYS A 80 1.83 6.50 -10.65
CA LYS A 80 2.60 5.89 -11.75
C LYS A 80 2.44 4.37 -11.78
N THR A 81 2.44 3.72 -10.61
CA THR A 81 2.17 2.28 -10.50
C THR A 81 0.73 1.95 -10.88
N PHE A 82 -0.21 2.80 -10.44
CA PHE A 82 -1.63 2.59 -10.73
C PHE A 82 -1.97 2.77 -12.21
N LEU A 83 -1.30 3.69 -12.89
CA LEU A 83 -1.50 4.00 -14.31
C LEU A 83 -0.51 3.26 -15.23
N GLY A 84 0.41 2.46 -14.66
CA GLY A 84 1.43 1.73 -15.39
C GLY A 84 0.86 0.79 -16.47
N GLU A 85 1.60 0.62 -17.55
CA GLU A 85 1.19 -0.23 -18.67
C GLU A 85 1.16 -1.71 -18.29
N ASP A 86 2.02 -2.13 -17.36
CA ASP A 86 2.12 -3.47 -16.79
C ASP A 86 1.04 -3.79 -15.76
N ARG A 87 0.20 -2.80 -15.41
CA ARG A 87 -0.90 -2.99 -14.47
C ARG A 87 -1.93 -3.97 -14.99
N LEU A 88 -2.22 -5.03 -14.22
CA LEU A 88 -3.33 -5.95 -14.51
C LEU A 88 -4.67 -5.20 -14.41
N ARG A 89 -5.40 -5.18 -15.51
CA ARG A 89 -6.70 -4.48 -15.62
C ARG A 89 -7.88 -5.45 -15.76
N TRP A 90 -7.59 -6.71 -16.02
CA TRP A 90 -8.55 -7.76 -16.33
C TRP A 90 -8.18 -9.05 -15.63
N PRO A 91 -9.14 -9.94 -15.38
CA PRO A 91 -8.83 -11.29 -14.94
C PRO A 91 -8.00 -12.01 -16.00
N MET A 92 -7.01 -12.77 -15.52
CA MET A 92 -6.10 -13.51 -16.38
C MET A 92 -6.08 -14.98 -15.97
N LYS A 93 -6.24 -15.87 -16.94
CA LYS A 93 -6.14 -17.31 -16.75
C LYS A 93 -4.81 -17.82 -17.29
N ARG A 94 -4.12 -18.64 -16.51
CA ARG A 94 -2.87 -19.25 -16.96
C ARG A 94 -3.12 -20.25 -18.07
N THR A 95 -2.39 -20.13 -19.18
CA THR A 95 -2.47 -21.02 -20.36
C THR A 95 -1.24 -21.91 -20.52
N GLY A 96 -0.12 -21.56 -19.88
CA GLY A 96 1.12 -22.33 -19.88
C GLY A 96 1.37 -23.13 -18.62
N LYS A 97 2.48 -23.85 -18.56
CA LYS A 97 2.96 -24.52 -17.35
C LYS A 97 3.30 -23.50 -16.26
N ARG A 98 3.32 -23.95 -14.99
CA ARG A 98 3.74 -23.11 -13.87
C ARG A 98 5.18 -22.63 -14.10
N GLY A 99 5.40 -21.32 -14.01
CA GLY A 99 6.69 -20.68 -14.24
C GLY A 99 6.88 -20.09 -15.65
N GLU A 100 6.08 -20.49 -16.65
CA GLU A 100 6.22 -19.97 -18.02
C GLU A 100 5.69 -18.53 -18.19
N GLY A 101 4.92 -18.00 -17.22
CA GLY A 101 4.38 -16.64 -17.30
C GLY A 101 3.35 -16.42 -18.42
N LYS A 102 2.77 -17.49 -18.98
CA LYS A 102 1.78 -17.39 -20.06
C LYS A 102 0.38 -17.29 -19.52
N PHE A 103 -0.31 -16.20 -19.85
CA PHE A 103 -1.68 -15.92 -19.43
C PHE A 103 -2.50 -15.38 -20.58
N SER A 104 -3.79 -15.70 -20.56
CA SER A 104 -4.82 -15.10 -21.45
C SER A 104 -5.84 -14.33 -20.63
N ARG A 105 -6.35 -13.25 -21.21
CA ARG A 105 -7.47 -12.49 -20.63
C ARG A 105 -8.73 -13.33 -20.70
N ILE A 106 -9.52 -13.30 -19.60
CA ILE A 106 -10.85 -13.89 -19.50
C ILE A 106 -11.88 -12.84 -19.06
N SER A 107 -13.16 -13.14 -19.16
CA SER A 107 -14.20 -12.27 -18.62
C SER A 107 -14.28 -12.38 -17.09
N TRP A 108 -14.99 -11.44 -16.47
CA TRP A 108 -15.27 -11.51 -15.03
C TRP A 108 -16.23 -12.66 -14.72
N GLU A 109 -17.19 -12.96 -15.60
CA GLU A 109 -18.11 -14.09 -15.47
C GLU A 109 -17.33 -15.41 -15.46
N GLU A 110 -16.46 -15.63 -16.45
CA GLU A 110 -15.61 -16.84 -16.49
C GLU A 110 -14.73 -16.96 -15.25
N ALA A 111 -14.14 -15.84 -14.78
CA ALA A 111 -13.31 -15.85 -13.60
C ALA A 111 -14.09 -16.22 -12.33
N LEU A 112 -15.29 -15.69 -12.17
CA LEU A 112 -16.16 -15.98 -11.02
C LEU A 112 -16.69 -17.42 -11.06
N ASP A 113 -17.04 -17.93 -12.22
CA ASP A 113 -17.48 -19.32 -12.40
C ASP A 113 -16.38 -20.32 -12.02
N ILE A 114 -15.15 -20.07 -12.48
CA ILE A 114 -14.00 -20.90 -12.13
C ILE A 114 -13.76 -20.86 -10.61
N LEU A 115 -13.74 -19.68 -10.00
CA LEU A 115 -13.50 -19.52 -8.57
C LEU A 115 -14.60 -20.20 -7.75
N THR A 116 -15.85 -19.99 -8.09
CA THR A 116 -17.00 -20.57 -7.37
C THR A 116 -17.00 -22.09 -7.47
N SER A 117 -16.80 -22.63 -8.66
CA SER A 117 -16.73 -24.08 -8.87
C SER A 117 -15.62 -24.73 -8.05
N GLU A 118 -14.44 -24.13 -8.03
CA GLU A 118 -13.30 -24.65 -7.26
C GLU A 118 -13.49 -24.49 -5.74
N TYR A 119 -14.08 -23.40 -5.27
CA TYR A 119 -14.38 -23.25 -3.85
C TYR A 119 -15.39 -24.30 -3.35
N ILE A 120 -16.45 -24.56 -4.13
CA ILE A 120 -17.43 -25.62 -3.82
C ILE A 120 -16.76 -26.98 -3.87
N ARG A 121 -16.03 -27.29 -4.93
CA ARG A 121 -15.34 -28.56 -5.08
C ARG A 121 -14.37 -28.84 -3.91
N ILE A 122 -13.57 -27.87 -3.53
CA ILE A 122 -12.60 -28.00 -2.42
C ILE A 122 -13.33 -28.19 -1.08
N ARG A 123 -14.37 -27.40 -0.83
CA ARG A 123 -15.20 -27.54 0.38
C ARG A 123 -15.81 -28.95 0.48
N ASP A 124 -16.42 -29.41 -0.60
CA ASP A 124 -17.17 -30.68 -0.60
C ASP A 124 -16.24 -31.91 -0.58
N THR A 125 -15.02 -31.78 -1.13
CA THR A 125 -14.03 -32.86 -1.16
C THR A 125 -13.20 -32.95 0.12
N TYR A 126 -12.77 -31.82 0.68
CA TYR A 126 -11.77 -31.77 1.75
C TYR A 126 -12.28 -31.07 3.02
N GLY A 127 -13.51 -30.57 3.02
CA GLY A 127 -14.10 -29.82 4.10
C GLY A 127 -13.69 -28.35 4.12
N PRO A 128 -14.41 -27.51 4.87
CA PRO A 128 -14.20 -26.07 4.91
C PRO A 128 -12.82 -25.65 5.46
N GLY A 129 -12.22 -26.44 6.36
CA GLY A 129 -10.90 -26.18 6.92
C GLY A 129 -9.73 -26.31 5.93
N SER A 130 -9.96 -26.82 4.72
CA SER A 130 -8.95 -26.87 3.65
C SER A 130 -8.71 -25.52 2.96
N ARG A 131 -9.52 -24.52 3.23
CA ARG A 131 -9.45 -23.18 2.63
C ARG A 131 -8.74 -22.22 3.58
N TYR A 132 -7.73 -21.54 3.09
CA TYR A 132 -6.95 -20.56 3.84
C TYR A 132 -6.94 -19.21 3.15
N VAL A 133 -7.12 -18.14 3.92
CA VAL A 133 -7.04 -16.76 3.42
C VAL A 133 -5.76 -16.14 3.91
N ASN A 134 -4.79 -16.01 3.01
CA ASN A 134 -3.58 -15.23 3.27
C ASN A 134 -3.87 -13.73 3.11
N ASP A 135 -3.29 -12.92 3.99
CA ASP A 135 -3.46 -11.48 3.94
C ASP A 135 -2.12 -10.75 4.01
N GLY A 136 -2.10 -9.52 3.50
CA GLY A 136 -1.03 -8.57 3.72
C GLY A 136 -1.44 -7.57 4.80
N CYS A 137 -0.50 -7.13 5.63
CA CYS A 137 -0.72 -6.03 6.56
C CYS A 137 -0.46 -4.67 5.90
N GLY A 138 -0.85 -3.60 6.57
CA GLY A 138 -0.59 -2.21 6.14
C GLY A 138 -1.77 -1.50 5.50
N ILE A 139 -2.69 -2.21 4.85
CA ILE A 139 -3.93 -1.63 4.34
C ILE A 139 -4.98 -1.57 5.44
N SER A 140 -5.35 -0.38 5.87
CA SER A 140 -6.39 -0.16 6.91
C SER A 140 -7.71 0.28 6.30
N ALA A 141 -8.18 -0.39 5.25
CA ALA A 141 -9.48 -0.09 4.64
C ALA A 141 -10.59 -0.93 5.29
N VAL A 142 -11.80 -0.39 5.33
CA VAL A 142 -12.99 -1.12 5.79
C VAL A 142 -13.27 -2.31 4.86
N MET A 143 -13.17 -2.08 3.56
CA MET A 143 -13.37 -3.08 2.51
C MET A 143 -12.05 -3.70 2.05
N ARG A 144 -11.38 -4.41 2.95
CA ARG A 144 -10.19 -5.18 2.60
C ARG A 144 -10.58 -6.51 1.95
N GLY A 145 -9.87 -6.90 0.89
CA GLY A 145 -10.13 -8.14 0.16
C GLY A 145 -10.05 -9.39 1.05
N ASP A 146 -9.07 -9.48 1.94
CA ASP A 146 -8.92 -10.56 2.90
C ASP A 146 -10.11 -10.66 3.87
N ARG A 147 -10.59 -9.53 4.40
CA ARG A 147 -11.75 -9.51 5.31
C ARG A 147 -13.04 -9.91 4.59
N MET A 148 -13.22 -9.43 3.37
CA MET A 148 -14.38 -9.80 2.55
C MET A 148 -14.35 -11.30 2.22
N MET A 149 -13.20 -11.84 1.87
CA MET A 149 -13.04 -13.27 1.60
C MET A 149 -13.26 -14.11 2.86
N ARG A 150 -12.71 -13.73 4.00
CA ARG A 150 -12.95 -14.40 5.29
C ARG A 150 -14.44 -14.41 5.65
N ARG A 151 -15.14 -13.30 5.43
CA ARG A 151 -16.58 -13.23 5.62
C ARG A 151 -17.33 -14.20 4.70
N LEU A 152 -16.99 -14.22 3.41
CA LEU A 152 -17.58 -15.15 2.44
C LEU A 152 -17.41 -16.60 2.88
N LEU A 153 -16.17 -17.00 3.18
CA LEU A 153 -15.87 -18.38 3.58
C LEU A 153 -16.48 -18.76 4.94
N ALA A 154 -16.60 -17.82 5.87
CA ALA A 154 -17.29 -18.05 7.15
C ALA A 154 -18.77 -18.35 6.96
N LEU A 155 -19.43 -17.66 6.01
CA LEU A 155 -20.83 -17.93 5.63
C LEU A 155 -20.98 -19.26 4.88
N ASP A 156 -19.91 -19.72 4.25
CA ASP A 156 -19.86 -20.97 3.47
C ASP A 156 -19.18 -22.12 4.24
N GLY A 157 -19.39 -22.20 5.54
CA GLY A 157 -18.96 -23.32 6.39
C GLY A 157 -17.60 -23.15 7.05
N GLY A 158 -16.86 -22.06 6.80
CA GLY A 158 -15.62 -21.77 7.48
C GLY A 158 -14.35 -21.86 6.62
N TYR A 159 -13.21 -21.64 7.27
CA TYR A 159 -11.88 -21.67 6.67
C TYR A 159 -10.82 -21.91 7.75
N LEU A 160 -9.61 -22.29 7.35
CA LEU A 160 -8.48 -22.43 8.25
C LEU A 160 -8.05 -21.04 8.76
N GLY A 161 -8.10 -20.85 10.07
CA GLY A 161 -7.62 -19.64 10.72
C GLY A 161 -6.10 -19.55 10.77
N SER A 162 -5.59 -18.38 11.12
CA SER A 162 -4.17 -18.14 11.42
C SER A 162 -3.99 -17.78 12.88
N TYR A 163 -2.92 -18.26 13.49
CA TYR A 163 -2.54 -17.87 14.84
C TYR A 163 -1.31 -16.99 14.78
N ASN A 164 -1.42 -15.79 15.43
CA ASN A 164 -0.35 -14.82 15.57
C ASN A 164 0.12 -14.19 14.24
N SER A 165 1.08 -13.31 14.31
CA SER A 165 1.65 -12.57 13.18
C SER A 165 3.12 -12.90 13.03
N TYR A 166 3.53 -13.26 11.82
CA TYR A 166 4.93 -13.52 11.50
C TYR A 166 5.84 -12.31 11.85
N SER A 167 5.39 -11.10 11.61
CA SER A 167 6.21 -9.90 11.80
C SER A 167 6.27 -9.38 13.24
N SER A 168 5.34 -9.74 14.11
CA SER A 168 5.26 -9.17 15.46
C SER A 168 5.18 -10.19 16.59
N ALA A 169 5.06 -11.48 16.30
CA ALA A 169 4.98 -12.53 17.31
C ALA A 169 6.19 -12.56 18.25
N CYS A 170 7.38 -12.55 17.69
CA CYS A 170 8.61 -12.58 18.47
C CYS A 170 8.78 -11.32 19.33
N ILE A 171 8.44 -10.14 18.77
CA ILE A 171 8.53 -8.88 19.51
C ILE A 171 7.57 -8.87 20.68
N ARG A 172 6.31 -9.27 20.47
CA ARG A 172 5.32 -9.34 21.55
C ARG A 172 5.76 -10.29 22.65
N ASN A 173 6.19 -11.48 22.28
CA ASN A 173 6.63 -12.48 23.26
C ASN A 173 7.85 -11.98 24.04
N ALA A 174 8.81 -11.35 23.36
CA ALA A 174 9.98 -10.76 24.02
C ALA A 174 9.60 -9.61 24.96
N THR A 175 8.67 -8.74 24.57
CA THR A 175 8.20 -7.63 25.41
C THR A 175 7.43 -8.14 26.63
N ASP A 176 6.58 -9.14 26.48
CA ASP A 176 5.88 -9.77 27.61
C ASP A 176 6.85 -10.34 28.65
N ILE A 177 7.92 -11.00 28.20
CA ILE A 177 8.95 -11.53 29.08
C ILE A 177 9.79 -10.43 29.75
N THR A 178 10.13 -9.37 28.99
CA THR A 178 11.03 -8.32 29.48
C THR A 178 10.33 -7.28 30.36
N TYR A 179 9.09 -6.92 30.01
CA TYR A 179 8.35 -5.83 30.64
C TYR A 179 7.08 -6.26 31.35
N GLY A 180 6.69 -7.55 31.24
CA GLY A 180 5.45 -8.07 31.80
C GLY A 180 4.21 -7.69 31.00
N THR A 181 4.36 -7.03 29.88
CA THR A 181 3.24 -6.60 29.00
C THR A 181 3.71 -6.37 27.56
N SER A 182 2.86 -6.63 26.60
CA SER A 182 3.11 -6.27 25.19
C SER A 182 2.73 -4.82 24.86
N GLU A 183 2.06 -4.12 25.76
CA GLU A 183 1.68 -2.70 25.61
C GLU A 183 2.80 -1.79 26.13
N THR A 184 3.85 -1.67 25.31
CA THR A 184 5.06 -0.89 25.64
C THR A 184 5.29 0.20 24.62
N GLY A 185 6.04 1.25 25.04
CA GLY A 185 6.44 2.37 24.21
C GLY A 185 5.75 3.68 24.61
N THR A 186 6.28 4.76 24.05
CA THR A 186 5.79 6.12 24.26
C THR A 186 5.43 6.76 22.92
N HIS A 187 4.70 7.87 22.95
CA HIS A 187 4.46 8.65 21.75
C HIS A 187 5.78 9.28 21.26
N PRO A 188 6.06 9.40 19.97
CA PRO A 188 7.30 9.95 19.43
C PRO A 188 7.66 11.37 19.92
N SER A 189 6.69 12.15 20.40
CA SER A 189 6.96 13.46 21.02
C SER A 189 7.85 13.36 22.27
N ASP A 190 7.81 12.25 22.98
CA ASP A 190 8.60 12.01 24.18
C ASP A 190 10.10 11.87 23.88
N TRP A 191 10.46 11.57 22.65
CA TRP A 191 11.86 11.54 22.21
C TRP A 191 12.59 12.88 22.39
N LEU A 192 11.85 13.98 22.47
CA LEU A 192 12.41 15.32 22.73
C LEU A 192 12.93 15.47 24.17
N ASN A 193 12.55 14.58 25.08
CA ASN A 193 13.04 14.53 26.46
C ASN A 193 14.29 13.65 26.61
N SER A 194 14.77 13.03 25.52
CA SER A 194 15.93 12.14 25.53
C SER A 194 17.23 12.94 25.34
N GLN A 195 18.34 12.40 25.85
CA GLN A 195 19.69 12.88 25.52
C GLN A 195 20.31 12.13 24.35
N LEU A 196 19.90 10.87 24.16
CA LEU A 196 20.38 9.99 23.10
C LEU A 196 19.20 9.18 22.54
N ILE A 197 19.11 9.12 21.21
CA ILE A 197 18.15 8.27 20.48
C ILE A 197 18.94 7.28 19.63
N ILE A 198 18.72 5.99 19.84
CA ILE A 198 19.34 4.90 19.08
C ILE A 198 18.30 4.30 18.13
N LEU A 199 18.57 4.36 16.84
CA LEU A 199 17.74 3.74 15.79
C LEU A 199 18.28 2.34 15.49
N TRP A 200 17.78 1.34 16.23
CA TRP A 200 18.22 -0.04 16.14
C TRP A 200 17.50 -0.77 15.00
N GLY A 201 18.19 -0.95 13.87
CA GLY A 201 17.58 -1.57 12.68
C GLY A 201 16.33 -0.85 12.14
N HIS A 202 16.10 0.39 12.57
CA HIS A 202 14.90 1.17 12.27
C HIS A 202 15.20 2.27 11.25
N ASN A 203 14.47 2.28 10.14
CA ASN A 203 14.52 3.32 9.11
C ASN A 203 13.15 3.98 8.91
N PRO A 204 12.79 4.99 9.70
CA PRO A 204 11.47 5.62 9.59
C PRO A 204 11.27 6.45 8.31
N ALA A 205 12.33 6.69 7.53
CA ALA A 205 12.21 7.31 6.22
C ALA A 205 11.59 6.35 5.18
N GLU A 206 11.78 5.06 5.37
CA GLU A 206 11.27 3.99 4.50
C GLU A 206 10.06 3.30 5.10
N THR A 207 10.13 2.88 6.36
CA THR A 207 9.04 2.22 7.08
C THR A 207 8.18 3.27 7.80
N ARG A 208 7.12 3.67 7.17
CA ARG A 208 6.26 4.79 7.59
C ARG A 208 4.93 4.28 8.14
N PHE A 209 4.95 3.60 9.29
CA PHE A 209 3.72 3.21 9.97
C PHE A 209 2.98 4.41 10.59
N ASP A 210 3.73 5.43 10.97
CA ASP A 210 3.18 6.72 11.35
C ASP A 210 3.93 7.85 10.63
N SER A 211 3.31 9.01 10.53
CA SER A 211 3.91 10.18 9.88
C SER A 211 4.71 11.03 10.86
N SER A 212 4.57 10.80 12.16
CA SER A 212 5.13 11.64 13.22
C SER A 212 6.58 11.33 13.54
N SER A 213 7.04 10.09 13.41
CA SER A 213 8.39 9.68 13.74
C SER A 213 9.47 10.54 13.08
N MET A 214 9.36 10.77 11.77
CA MET A 214 10.32 11.61 11.05
C MET A 214 10.29 13.08 11.49
N PHE A 215 9.11 13.57 11.84
CA PHE A 215 8.94 14.93 12.33
C PHE A 215 9.68 15.12 13.67
N TYR A 216 9.44 14.23 14.62
CA TYR A 216 10.07 14.31 15.95
C TYR A 216 11.58 14.02 15.92
N LEU A 217 12.05 13.12 15.06
CA LEU A 217 13.50 12.92 14.85
C LEU A 217 14.20 14.18 14.31
N LYS A 218 13.56 14.89 13.37
CA LYS A 218 14.09 16.17 12.88
C LYS A 218 14.12 17.21 14.00
N LYS A 219 13.07 17.31 14.81
CA LYS A 219 13.03 18.21 15.97
C LYS A 219 14.09 17.85 17.02
N ALA A 220 14.24 16.57 17.35
CA ALA A 220 15.25 16.08 18.28
C ALA A 220 16.66 16.47 17.80
N LYS A 221 16.96 16.24 16.52
CA LYS A 221 18.24 16.66 15.93
C LYS A 221 18.46 18.18 16.00
N ALA A 222 17.43 18.96 15.70
CA ALA A 222 17.50 20.43 15.78
C ALA A 222 17.70 20.94 17.23
N ALA A 223 17.19 20.20 18.22
CA ALA A 223 17.38 20.45 19.64
C ALA A 223 18.72 19.97 20.18
N GLY A 224 19.61 19.44 19.34
CA GLY A 224 20.94 18.96 19.73
C GLY A 224 20.97 17.56 20.36
N ILE A 225 19.86 16.83 20.32
CA ILE A 225 19.81 15.45 20.82
C ILE A 225 20.64 14.54 19.91
N SER A 226 21.51 13.74 20.53
CA SER A 226 22.39 12.81 19.83
C SER A 226 21.54 11.70 19.15
N LEU A 227 21.75 11.53 17.86
CA LEU A 227 21.11 10.47 17.08
C LEU A 227 22.18 9.51 16.56
N THR A 228 22.06 8.24 16.89
CA THR A 228 22.93 7.19 16.34
C THR A 228 22.09 6.15 15.60
N ARG A 229 22.66 5.59 14.55
CA ARG A 229 22.04 4.54 13.74
C ARG A 229 22.94 3.33 13.74
N GLU A 230 22.50 2.29 14.41
CA GLU A 230 23.14 0.99 14.31
C GLU A 230 22.65 0.29 13.03
N LYS A 231 23.60 0.00 12.13
CA LYS A 231 23.34 -0.90 11.01
C LYS A 231 23.31 -2.32 11.57
N MET A 232 22.15 -2.95 11.54
CA MET A 232 22.11 -4.39 11.67
C MET A 232 22.80 -4.97 10.44
N ILE A 233 24.05 -5.38 10.58
CA ILE A 233 24.73 -6.19 9.57
C ILE A 233 24.09 -7.58 9.70
N LEU A 234 23.12 -7.88 8.81
CA LEU A 234 22.66 -9.24 8.63
C LEU A 234 23.82 -10.01 7.99
N PHE A 235 24.56 -10.72 8.80
CA PHE A 235 25.33 -11.85 8.29
C PHE A 235 24.29 -12.92 7.92
N TRP A 236 24.02 -13.03 6.63
CA TRP A 236 23.37 -14.22 6.07
C TRP A 236 24.47 -15.29 5.98
N PRO A 237 24.26 -16.51 6.53
CA PRO A 237 25.18 -17.63 6.34
C PRO A 237 25.18 -18.10 4.87
#